data_96aad68df6c1b424ecd9e3c4e12b7912
#
_entry.id   96aad68df6c1b424ecd9e3c4e12b7912
#
_cell.length_a   1.000
_cell.length_b   1.000
_cell.length_c   1.000
_cell.angle_alpha   90.00
_cell.angle_beta   90.00
_cell.angle_gamma   90.00
#
_symmetry.space_group_name_H-M   'P 1'
#
loop_
_entity.id
_entity.type
_entity.pdbx_description
1 polymer ?
#
loop_
_entity_poly.entity_id
_entity_poly.type
_entity_poly.pdbx_seq_one_letter_code
_entity_poly.pdbx_strand_id
1 'polypeptide(L)'
;MSNSTGRIALVALLILSGFSRLAAAQQYPAILSGADLAHVVPTTFYFQGQSAPTQMRNSAAARLADSSYVIAALVDTSGYSSEVRGKYEGFFITDSAIRLGGSDLGAGAYGFGFSSDGKMNIFDVGGKQILSVDAHKDTEMKRPRPLMMVKAADGVRLYDGKSYATFALK
;
A
#
# COMPACT_ATOMS: atom_id res chain seq x y z
N MET A 1 18.12 37.58 77.06
CA MET A 1 19.05 37.65 75.94
C MET A 1 19.24 36.22 75.37
N SER A 2 18.53 35.88 74.33
CA SER A 2 18.64 34.59 73.68
C SER A 2 18.31 34.76 72.19
N ASN A 3 19.32 34.63 71.31
CA ASN A 3 19.22 34.70 69.89
C ASN A 3 18.80 33.33 69.33
N SER A 4 17.61 33.25 68.77
CA SER A 4 17.17 32.08 68.06
C SER A 4 17.38 32.32 66.57
N THR A 5 18.38 31.69 65.97
CA THR A 5 18.66 31.66 64.56
C THR A 5 17.80 30.61 63.88
N GLY A 6 16.72 31.05 63.19
CA GLY A 6 15.88 30.19 62.38
C GLY A 6 16.60 29.73 61.10
N ARG A 7 16.78 28.42 60.94
CA ARG A 7 17.23 27.78 59.72
C ARG A 7 16.06 27.59 58.75
N ILE A 8 16.07 28.37 57.70
CA ILE A 8 15.14 28.20 56.57
C ILE A 8 15.66 27.05 55.73
N ALA A 9 15.00 25.92 55.76
CA ALA A 9 15.27 24.80 54.87
C ALA A 9 14.57 25.08 53.51
N LEU A 10 15.36 25.35 52.47
CA LEU A 10 14.88 25.50 51.10
C LEU A 10 14.65 24.12 50.52
N VAL A 11 13.40 23.66 50.46
CA VAL A 11 13.03 22.44 49.77
C VAL A 11 12.93 22.73 48.26
N ALA A 12 13.96 22.38 47.50
CA ALA A 12 13.92 22.44 46.04
C ALA A 12 13.09 21.24 45.52
N LEU A 13 11.84 21.52 45.14
CA LEU A 13 10.97 20.56 44.49
C LEU A 13 11.38 20.41 43.00
N LEU A 14 12.19 19.42 42.70
CA LEU A 14 12.54 19.02 41.35
C LEU A 14 11.29 18.40 40.71
N ILE A 15 10.55 19.21 39.93
CA ILE A 15 9.51 18.72 39.04
C ILE A 15 10.20 18.07 37.85
N LEU A 16 10.39 16.77 37.87
CA LEU A 16 10.75 15.93 36.72
C LEU A 16 9.53 15.85 35.83
N SER A 17 9.38 16.82 34.92
CA SER A 17 8.40 16.75 33.85
C SER A 17 8.87 15.65 32.87
N GLY A 18 8.43 14.42 33.14
CA GLY A 18 8.53 13.31 32.21
C GLY A 18 7.73 13.64 30.95
N PHE A 19 8.42 14.07 29.90
CA PHE A 19 7.85 14.09 28.56
C PHE A 19 7.60 12.63 28.14
N SER A 20 6.46 12.08 28.53
CA SER A 20 5.92 10.88 27.90
C SER A 20 5.64 11.25 26.44
N ARG A 21 6.61 10.93 25.54
CA ARG A 21 6.31 10.86 24.12
C ARG A 21 5.22 9.77 23.97
N LEU A 22 3.97 10.18 23.86
CA LEU A 22 2.95 9.32 23.31
C LEU A 22 3.44 8.99 21.89
N ALA A 23 4.02 7.81 21.72
CA ALA A 23 4.19 7.23 20.41
C ALA A 23 2.79 7.12 19.82
N ALA A 24 2.47 7.97 18.85
CA ALA A 24 1.20 7.87 18.14
C ALA A 24 1.17 6.46 17.56
N ALA A 25 0.26 5.61 18.07
CA ALA A 25 0.10 4.26 17.56
C ALA A 25 -0.17 4.37 16.07
N GLN A 26 0.68 3.76 15.26
CA GLN A 26 0.57 3.83 13.80
C GLN A 26 -0.69 3.08 13.40
N GLN A 27 -1.67 3.82 12.87
CA GLN A 27 -2.97 3.25 12.55
C GLN A 27 -2.91 2.58 11.17
N TYR A 28 -2.97 1.26 11.17
CA TYR A 28 -3.05 0.45 9.94
C TYR A 28 -4.51 0.28 9.45
N PRO A 29 -4.69 0.11 8.13
CA PRO A 29 -3.71 0.28 7.07
C PRO A 29 -3.29 1.75 6.89
N ALA A 30 -2.06 2.01 6.41
CA ALA A 30 -1.55 3.33 6.08
C ALA A 30 -1.22 3.41 4.58
N ILE A 31 -1.83 4.36 3.86
CA ILE A 31 -1.50 4.61 2.45
C ILE A 31 -0.25 5.46 2.37
N LEU A 32 0.74 4.99 1.61
CA LEU A 32 2.01 5.70 1.44
C LEU A 32 1.89 6.82 0.40
N SER A 33 2.67 7.87 0.57
CA SER A 33 2.71 9.01 -0.35
C SER A 33 4.10 9.66 -0.37
N GLY A 34 4.37 10.49 -1.37
CA GLY A 34 5.62 11.24 -1.46
C GLY A 34 6.87 10.37 -1.42
N ALA A 35 7.83 10.72 -0.56
CA ALA A 35 9.10 10.01 -0.43
C ALA A 35 8.96 8.56 0.04
N ASP A 36 8.04 8.29 0.96
CA ASP A 36 7.81 6.93 1.47
C ASP A 36 7.31 5.98 0.36
N LEU A 37 6.41 6.47 -0.50
CA LEU A 37 5.96 5.72 -1.67
C LEU A 37 7.11 5.49 -2.66
N ALA A 38 7.87 6.52 -2.99
CA ALA A 38 8.99 6.44 -3.93
C ALA A 38 10.10 5.49 -3.45
N HIS A 39 10.27 5.36 -2.14
CA HIS A 39 11.26 4.46 -1.53
C HIS A 39 10.93 2.97 -1.71
N VAL A 40 9.65 2.60 -1.71
CA VAL A 40 9.23 1.19 -1.76
C VAL A 40 8.88 0.71 -3.18
N VAL A 41 8.55 1.61 -4.10
CA VAL A 41 8.14 1.24 -5.47
C VAL A 41 9.36 0.94 -6.33
N PRO A 42 9.50 -0.29 -6.90
CA PRO A 42 10.58 -0.60 -7.81
C PRO A 42 10.47 0.20 -9.12
N THR A 43 11.61 0.62 -9.67
CA THR A 43 11.67 1.42 -10.91
C THR A 43 11.43 0.62 -12.19
N THR A 44 11.52 -0.70 -12.10
CA THR A 44 11.26 -1.65 -13.21
C THR A 44 10.61 -2.90 -12.66
N PHE A 45 9.89 -3.60 -13.52
CA PHE A 45 9.32 -4.90 -13.17
C PHE A 45 9.53 -5.91 -14.30
N TYR A 46 9.90 -7.15 -13.92
CA TYR A 46 10.11 -8.25 -14.87
C TYR A 46 8.83 -9.05 -15.03
N PHE A 47 8.39 -9.21 -16.27
CA PHE A 47 7.21 -9.99 -16.60
C PHE A 47 7.36 -10.63 -17.99
N GLN A 48 7.06 -11.91 -18.10
CA GLN A 48 7.13 -12.66 -19.37
C GLN A 48 8.43 -12.47 -20.17
N GLY A 49 9.57 -12.63 -19.49
CA GLY A 49 10.87 -12.61 -20.17
C GLY A 49 11.47 -11.23 -20.40
N GLN A 50 10.82 -10.15 -20.03
CA GLN A 50 11.35 -8.79 -20.21
C GLN A 50 11.03 -7.87 -19.02
N SER A 51 11.85 -6.84 -18.85
CA SER A 51 11.63 -5.78 -17.86
C SER A 51 11.00 -4.56 -18.52
N ALA A 52 10.04 -3.97 -17.83
CA ALA A 52 9.40 -2.73 -18.23
C ALA A 52 9.60 -1.64 -17.17
N PRO A 53 9.79 -0.37 -17.56
CA PRO A 53 9.88 0.75 -16.64
C PRO A 53 8.55 0.96 -15.89
N THR A 54 8.64 1.28 -14.61
CA THR A 54 7.50 1.63 -13.78
C THR A 54 7.02 3.05 -14.09
N GLN A 55 5.73 3.21 -14.25
CA GLN A 55 5.08 4.52 -14.31
C GLN A 55 4.93 5.07 -12.89
N MET A 56 5.96 5.70 -12.34
CA MET A 56 6.01 6.14 -10.93
C MET A 56 4.83 7.03 -10.51
N ARG A 57 4.25 7.82 -11.42
CA ARG A 57 3.05 8.64 -11.15
C ARG A 57 1.76 7.81 -11.02
N ASN A 58 1.78 6.60 -11.55
CA ASN A 58 0.69 5.63 -11.52
C ASN A 58 1.10 4.46 -10.62
N SER A 59 1.56 4.78 -9.42
CA SER A 59 1.91 3.83 -8.38
C SER A 59 1.19 4.14 -7.07
N ALA A 60 0.97 3.12 -6.28
CA ALA A 60 0.35 3.21 -4.96
C ALA A 60 0.92 2.12 -4.06
N ALA A 61 0.99 2.40 -2.76
CA ALA A 61 1.36 1.40 -1.77
C ALA A 61 0.59 1.60 -0.47
N ALA A 62 0.32 0.52 0.21
CA ALA A 62 -0.27 0.49 1.53
C ALA A 62 0.61 -0.32 2.47
N ARG A 63 0.82 0.18 3.68
CA ARG A 63 1.39 -0.57 4.79
C ARG A 63 0.25 -1.14 5.63
N LEU A 64 0.16 -2.47 5.69
CA LEU A 64 -0.94 -3.18 6.35
C LEU A 64 -0.64 -3.50 7.82
N ALA A 65 0.65 -3.60 8.18
CA ALA A 65 1.19 -3.80 9.52
C ALA A 65 2.61 -3.21 9.58
N ASP A 66 3.33 -3.35 10.69
CA ASP A 66 4.65 -2.73 10.90
C ASP A 66 5.67 -3.03 9.80
N SER A 67 5.66 -4.22 9.25
CA SER A 67 6.55 -4.66 8.16
C SER A 67 5.79 -5.33 7.01
N SER A 68 4.50 -5.02 6.84
CA SER A 68 3.65 -5.64 5.83
C SER A 68 3.19 -4.61 4.81
N TYR A 69 3.64 -4.77 3.55
CA TYR A 69 3.37 -3.85 2.46
C TYR A 69 2.64 -4.53 1.32
N VAL A 70 1.77 -3.75 0.67
CA VAL A 70 1.25 -4.05 -0.67
C VAL A 70 1.60 -2.87 -1.56
N ILE A 71 2.22 -3.16 -2.71
CA ILE A 71 2.69 -2.18 -3.68
C ILE A 71 2.07 -2.53 -5.03
N ALA A 72 1.52 -1.55 -5.73
CA ALA A 72 1.06 -1.71 -7.11
C ALA A 72 1.51 -0.53 -7.96
N ALA A 73 1.87 -0.80 -9.21
CA ALA A 73 2.16 0.26 -10.17
C ALA A 73 1.87 -0.22 -11.59
N LEU A 74 1.47 0.72 -12.44
CA LEU A 74 1.44 0.50 -13.88
C LEU A 74 2.86 0.52 -14.45
N VAL A 75 3.09 -0.21 -15.53
CA VAL A 75 4.36 -0.22 -16.25
C VAL A 75 4.18 0.24 -17.71
N ASP A 76 5.28 0.57 -18.37
CA ASP A 76 5.24 0.81 -19.81
C ASP A 76 5.11 -0.54 -20.53
N THR A 77 3.93 -0.81 -21.04
CA THR A 77 3.63 -2.06 -21.76
C THR A 77 3.93 -2.01 -23.24
N SER A 78 4.50 -0.92 -23.77
CA SER A 78 4.74 -0.73 -25.21
C SER A 78 5.64 -1.81 -25.84
N GLY A 79 6.56 -2.38 -25.07
CA GLY A 79 7.45 -3.47 -25.49
C GLY A 79 6.80 -4.86 -25.55
N TYR A 80 5.58 -5.03 -25.03
CA TYR A 80 4.89 -6.32 -25.02
C TYR A 80 4.02 -6.53 -26.25
N SER A 81 3.72 -7.80 -26.56
CA SER A 81 2.77 -8.15 -27.61
C SER A 81 1.37 -7.58 -27.33
N SER A 82 0.54 -7.45 -28.36
CA SER A 82 -0.84 -6.98 -28.20
C SER A 82 -1.67 -7.90 -27.28
N GLU A 83 -1.42 -9.19 -27.31
CA GLU A 83 -2.06 -10.16 -26.43
C GLU A 83 -1.72 -9.90 -24.95
N VAL A 84 -0.45 -9.64 -24.64
CA VAL A 84 -0.01 -9.33 -23.27
C VAL A 84 -0.57 -7.98 -22.83
N ARG A 85 -0.48 -6.95 -23.65
CA ARG A 85 -1.04 -5.62 -23.37
C ARG A 85 -2.55 -5.63 -23.15
N GLY A 86 -3.27 -6.57 -23.71
CA GLY A 86 -4.72 -6.70 -23.50
C GLY A 86 -5.14 -7.21 -22.14
N LYS A 87 -4.20 -7.73 -21.34
CA LYS A 87 -4.49 -8.33 -20.03
C LYS A 87 -3.55 -7.88 -18.90
N TYR A 88 -2.39 -7.33 -19.22
CA TYR A 88 -1.34 -6.94 -18.28
C TYR A 88 -1.15 -5.42 -18.29
N GLU A 89 -1.26 -4.80 -17.13
CA GLU A 89 -1.15 -3.36 -16.97
C GLU A 89 0.03 -2.95 -16.07
N GLY A 90 0.39 -3.82 -15.12
CA GLY A 90 1.42 -3.51 -14.14
C GLY A 90 1.67 -4.63 -13.16
N PHE A 91 2.31 -4.29 -12.05
CA PHE A 91 2.65 -5.25 -11.00
C PHE A 91 1.89 -5.01 -9.71
N PHE A 92 1.71 -6.10 -8.99
CA PHE A 92 1.15 -6.16 -7.66
C PHE A 92 2.08 -7.00 -6.77
N ILE A 93 2.69 -6.37 -5.77
CA ILE A 93 3.64 -7.01 -4.86
C ILE A 93 3.02 -7.00 -3.46
N THR A 94 3.07 -8.13 -2.77
CA THR A 94 2.72 -8.23 -1.36
C THR A 94 3.79 -9.05 -0.64
N ASP A 95 4.31 -8.55 0.47
CA ASP A 95 5.29 -9.26 1.30
C ASP A 95 4.65 -10.19 2.35
N SER A 96 3.33 -10.18 2.44
CA SER A 96 2.55 -10.98 3.37
C SER A 96 1.36 -11.62 2.68
N ALA A 97 0.84 -12.70 3.24
CA ALA A 97 -0.40 -13.29 2.76
C ALA A 97 -1.57 -12.33 2.98
N ILE A 98 -2.34 -12.10 1.93
CA ILE A 98 -3.50 -11.22 1.95
C ILE A 98 -4.75 -11.95 1.45
N ARG A 99 -5.91 -11.37 1.75
CA ARG A 99 -7.17 -11.72 1.11
C ARG A 99 -7.50 -10.65 0.07
N LEU A 100 -7.52 -11.02 -1.19
CA LEU A 100 -7.85 -10.15 -2.33
C LEU A 100 -9.19 -10.57 -2.93
N GLY A 101 -10.19 -9.67 -2.92
CA GLY A 101 -11.52 -9.97 -3.44
C GLY A 101 -12.17 -11.21 -2.83
N GLY A 102 -11.89 -11.50 -1.55
CA GLY A 102 -12.37 -12.70 -0.86
C GLY A 102 -11.52 -13.96 -1.05
N SER A 103 -10.52 -13.95 -1.93
CA SER A 103 -9.62 -15.08 -2.21
C SER A 103 -8.24 -14.86 -1.58
N ASP A 104 -7.59 -15.95 -1.18
CA ASP A 104 -6.25 -15.91 -0.58
C ASP A 104 -5.19 -15.70 -1.67
N LEU A 105 -4.27 -14.76 -1.44
CA LEU A 105 -3.07 -14.54 -2.24
C LEU A 105 -1.85 -14.56 -1.33
N GLY A 106 -0.87 -15.40 -1.62
CA GLY A 106 0.38 -15.49 -0.87
C GLY A 106 1.28 -14.28 -1.06
N ALA A 107 2.32 -14.17 -0.24
CA ALA A 107 3.39 -13.22 -0.49
C ALA A 107 4.06 -13.50 -1.84
N GLY A 108 4.36 -12.45 -2.61
CA GLY A 108 4.95 -12.58 -3.93
C GLY A 108 4.91 -11.32 -4.76
N ALA A 109 5.51 -11.41 -5.95
CA ALA A 109 5.49 -10.39 -6.97
C ALA A 109 4.73 -10.92 -8.19
N TYR A 110 3.71 -10.19 -8.60
CA TYR A 110 2.70 -10.62 -9.56
C TYR A 110 2.51 -9.57 -10.65
N GLY A 111 2.17 -10.01 -11.85
CA GLY A 111 1.52 -9.14 -12.83
C GLY A 111 0.03 -8.98 -12.50
N PHE A 112 -0.56 -7.85 -12.86
CA PHE A 112 -2.01 -7.67 -12.77
C PHE A 112 -2.58 -6.89 -13.94
N GLY A 113 -3.90 -6.96 -14.09
CA GLY A 113 -4.68 -6.10 -14.97
C GLY A 113 -6.16 -6.22 -14.65
N PHE A 114 -6.88 -5.13 -14.93
CA PHE A 114 -8.33 -5.10 -14.87
C PHE A 114 -8.90 -5.39 -16.25
N SER A 115 -9.88 -6.25 -16.33
CA SER A 115 -10.51 -6.63 -17.60
C SER A 115 -11.89 -6.01 -17.76
N SER A 116 -12.31 -5.86 -19.01
CA SER A 116 -13.59 -5.23 -19.35
C SER A 116 -14.82 -5.99 -18.84
N ASP A 117 -14.66 -7.27 -18.52
CA ASP A 117 -15.72 -8.12 -17.91
C ASP A 117 -15.84 -7.93 -16.39
N GLY A 118 -15.15 -6.94 -15.82
CA GLY A 118 -15.26 -6.58 -14.41
C GLY A 118 -14.47 -7.48 -13.47
N LYS A 119 -13.30 -7.95 -13.92
CA LYS A 119 -12.38 -8.74 -13.09
C LYS A 119 -11.06 -8.04 -12.89
N MET A 120 -10.43 -8.28 -11.75
CA MET A 120 -9.00 -8.06 -11.54
C MET A 120 -8.30 -9.42 -11.63
N ASN A 121 -7.38 -9.53 -12.57
CA ASN A 121 -6.62 -10.74 -12.83
C ASN A 121 -5.20 -10.61 -12.29
N ILE A 122 -4.71 -11.66 -11.65
CA ILE A 122 -3.36 -11.76 -11.10
C ILE A 122 -2.61 -12.86 -11.86
N PHE A 123 -1.39 -12.54 -12.27
CA PHE A 123 -0.53 -13.42 -13.05
C PHE A 123 0.77 -13.67 -12.29
N ASP A 124 1.32 -14.88 -12.38
CA ASP A 124 2.72 -15.08 -12.03
C ASP A 124 3.66 -14.32 -12.99
N VAL A 125 4.93 -14.21 -12.66
CA VAL A 125 5.91 -13.50 -13.51
C VAL A 125 6.12 -14.15 -14.88
N GLY A 126 5.73 -15.41 -15.05
CA GLY A 126 5.69 -16.13 -16.33
C GLY A 126 4.47 -15.81 -17.20
N GLY A 127 3.48 -15.08 -16.63
CA GLY A 127 2.26 -14.66 -17.31
C GLY A 127 1.11 -15.66 -17.23
N LYS A 128 1.23 -16.70 -16.40
CA LYS A 128 0.11 -17.60 -16.11
C LYS A 128 -0.83 -16.91 -15.13
N GLN A 129 -2.12 -16.86 -15.48
CA GLN A 129 -3.14 -16.37 -14.57
C GLN A 129 -3.31 -17.34 -13.39
N ILE A 130 -3.11 -16.83 -12.18
CA ILE A 130 -3.17 -17.61 -10.93
C ILE A 130 -4.38 -17.27 -10.09
N LEU A 131 -4.96 -16.08 -10.28
CA LEU A 131 -6.16 -15.64 -9.56
C LEU A 131 -6.96 -14.69 -10.45
N SER A 132 -8.29 -14.73 -10.29
CA SER A 132 -9.23 -13.78 -10.88
C SER A 132 -10.29 -13.48 -9.83
N VAL A 133 -10.49 -12.21 -9.50
CA VAL A 133 -11.47 -11.74 -8.52
C VAL A 133 -12.40 -10.71 -9.14
N ASP A 134 -13.59 -10.56 -8.57
CA ASP A 134 -14.52 -9.54 -9.02
C ASP A 134 -13.98 -8.15 -8.73
N ALA A 135 -14.03 -7.28 -9.72
CA ALA A 135 -13.81 -5.86 -9.58
C ALA A 135 -15.14 -5.11 -9.50
N HIS A 136 -15.23 -4.22 -8.53
CA HIS A 136 -16.41 -3.39 -8.32
C HIS A 136 -16.24 -2.04 -9.03
N LYS A 137 -17.32 -1.38 -9.36
CA LYS A 137 -17.31 -0.06 -10.01
C LYS A 137 -17.79 1.01 -9.02
N ASP A 138 -16.95 2.01 -8.78
CA ASP A 138 -17.28 3.17 -7.98
C ASP A 138 -17.91 4.24 -8.87
N THR A 139 -19.24 4.30 -8.90
CA THR A 139 -20.01 5.25 -9.71
C THR A 139 -19.95 6.68 -9.16
N GLU A 140 -19.70 6.82 -7.86
CA GLU A 140 -19.64 8.12 -7.18
C GLU A 140 -18.29 8.83 -7.35
N MET A 141 -17.26 8.11 -7.80
CA MET A 141 -15.94 8.68 -8.00
C MET A 141 -15.92 9.73 -9.11
N LYS A 142 -15.73 10.99 -8.73
CA LYS A 142 -15.73 12.14 -9.66
C LYS A 142 -14.41 12.34 -10.40
N ARG A 143 -13.28 11.94 -9.80
CA ARG A 143 -11.93 12.15 -10.35
C ARG A 143 -11.12 10.84 -10.30
N PRO A 144 -11.38 9.92 -11.23
CA PRO A 144 -10.62 8.69 -11.32
C PRO A 144 -9.16 8.97 -11.67
N ARG A 145 -8.26 8.18 -11.09
CA ARG A 145 -6.83 8.13 -11.44
C ARG A 145 -6.54 6.81 -12.13
N PRO A 146 -5.50 6.73 -12.95
CA PRO A 146 -5.11 5.46 -13.56
C PRO A 146 -4.83 4.38 -12.51
N LEU A 147 -4.17 4.74 -11.39
CA LEU A 147 -3.97 3.83 -10.27
C LEU A 147 -3.96 4.58 -8.95
N MET A 148 -4.63 4.05 -7.93
CA MET A 148 -4.55 4.55 -6.56
C MET A 148 -5.01 3.51 -5.53
N MET A 149 -4.58 3.68 -4.29
CA MET A 149 -5.09 2.93 -3.14
C MET A 149 -5.84 3.85 -2.18
N VAL A 150 -6.94 3.34 -1.61
CA VAL A 150 -7.79 4.08 -0.66
C VAL A 150 -8.15 3.17 0.50
N LYS A 151 -8.08 3.68 1.73
CA LYS A 151 -8.61 2.97 2.91
C LYS A 151 -10.12 2.77 2.78
N ALA A 152 -10.58 1.60 3.19
CA ALA A 152 -11.98 1.24 3.30
C ALA A 152 -12.24 0.55 4.64
N ALA A 153 -13.50 0.39 5.01
CA ALA A 153 -13.87 -0.27 6.27
C ALA A 153 -13.44 -1.75 6.31
N ASP A 154 -13.37 -2.39 5.16
CA ASP A 154 -13.05 -3.80 4.94
C ASP A 154 -11.59 -4.02 4.46
N GLY A 155 -10.74 -2.98 4.50
CA GLY A 155 -9.33 -3.09 4.10
C GLY A 155 -8.83 -1.92 3.26
N VAL A 156 -8.19 -2.23 2.13
CA VAL A 156 -7.69 -1.25 1.16
C VAL A 156 -8.27 -1.59 -0.21
N ARG A 157 -8.75 -0.58 -0.92
CA ARG A 157 -9.20 -0.69 -2.30
C ARG A 157 -8.07 -0.26 -3.23
N LEU A 158 -7.70 -1.13 -4.16
CA LEU A 158 -6.86 -0.79 -5.31
C LEU A 158 -7.78 -0.41 -6.47
N TYR A 159 -7.66 0.80 -6.94
CA TYR A 159 -8.41 1.34 -8.06
C TYR A 159 -7.58 1.34 -9.34
N ASP A 160 -8.21 0.95 -10.45
CA ASP A 160 -7.86 1.32 -11.81
C ASP A 160 -9.03 2.11 -12.40
N GLY A 161 -8.81 3.41 -12.61
CA GLY A 161 -9.89 4.32 -12.99
C GLY A 161 -11.00 4.34 -11.95
N LYS A 162 -12.18 3.83 -12.34
CA LYS A 162 -13.36 3.67 -11.44
C LYS A 162 -13.56 2.25 -10.95
N SER A 163 -12.82 1.29 -11.47
CA SER A 163 -12.90 -0.11 -11.05
C SER A 163 -11.98 -0.34 -9.84
N TYR A 164 -12.37 -1.19 -8.90
CA TYR A 164 -11.53 -1.51 -7.75
C TYR A 164 -11.71 -2.95 -7.28
N ALA A 165 -10.65 -3.48 -6.69
CA ALA A 165 -10.67 -4.69 -5.88
C ALA A 165 -10.22 -4.37 -4.45
N THR A 166 -10.81 -5.03 -3.45
CA THR A 166 -10.47 -4.82 -2.03
C THR A 166 -9.51 -5.90 -1.56
N PHE A 167 -8.51 -5.51 -0.79
CA PHE A 167 -7.60 -6.45 -0.12
C PHE A 167 -7.40 -6.07 1.34
N ALA A 168 -7.10 -7.08 2.16
CA ALA A 168 -6.77 -6.94 3.57
C ALA A 168 -5.71 -7.97 3.97
N LEU A 169 -5.01 -7.73 5.08
CA LEU A 169 -4.11 -8.71 5.67
C LEU A 169 -4.93 -9.97 6.06
N LYS A 170 -4.32 -11.14 5.84
CA LYS A 170 -4.93 -12.43 6.21
C LYS A 170 -4.74 -12.73 7.70
#